data_cb0c7b2a31175e6e9f6f30c6b81ade8f
#
_entry.id   cb0c7b2a31175e6e9f6f30c6b81ade8f
#
_cell.length_a   1.000
_cell.length_b   1.000
_cell.length_c   1.000
_cell.angle_alpha   90.00
_cell.angle_beta   90.00
_cell.angle_gamma   90.00
#
_symmetry.space_group_name_H-M   'P 1'
#
loop_
_entity.id
_entity.type
_entity.pdbx_description
1 polymer ?
#
loop_
_entity_poly.entity_id
_entity_poly.type
_entity_poly.pdbx_seq_one_letter_code
_entity_poly.pdbx_strand_id
1 'polypeptide(L)'
;MTWLRDLVDGVDALVFHYSDYEVVRLERLARRSESAPLAWAVAWAGEHFFDLFTVIRTHFFGTQGLGLKVVASKAAGFHWRDATPGGLNSQSWFDEAVSGESEQARAEARQRVLEYNEDDVEATWHVRRWLRTL
;
A
#
# COMPACT_ATOMS: atom_id res chain seq x y z
N MET A 1 14.17 5.91 -4.65
CA MET A 1 13.64 5.07 -5.77
C MET A 1 14.75 4.30 -6.53
N THR A 2 16.03 4.62 -6.30
CA THR A 2 17.15 3.81 -6.83
C THR A 2 17.11 2.37 -6.33
N TRP A 3 16.82 2.15 -5.04
CA TRP A 3 16.71 0.82 -4.46
C TRP A 3 15.65 -0.08 -5.15
N LEU A 4 14.52 0.50 -5.62
CA LEU A 4 13.52 -0.26 -6.36
C LEU A 4 14.08 -0.71 -7.71
N ARG A 5 14.79 0.19 -8.39
CA ARG A 5 15.45 -0.14 -9.65
C ARG A 5 16.47 -1.26 -9.48
N ASP A 6 17.31 -1.17 -8.45
CA ASP A 6 18.30 -2.20 -8.14
C ASP A 6 17.66 -3.54 -7.78
N LEU A 7 16.48 -3.51 -7.11
CA LEU A 7 15.74 -4.72 -6.74
C LEU A 7 15.12 -5.45 -7.94
N VAL A 8 14.66 -4.70 -8.96
CA VAL A 8 13.95 -5.28 -10.13
C VAL A 8 14.81 -5.36 -11.37
N ASP A 9 16.08 -4.94 -11.30
CA ASP A 9 17.00 -4.99 -12.44
C ASP A 9 17.22 -6.43 -12.91
N GLY A 10 16.94 -6.67 -14.19
CA GLY A 10 17.06 -8.00 -14.80
C GLY A 10 16.01 -9.02 -14.35
N VAL A 11 14.98 -8.61 -13.60
CA VAL A 11 13.89 -9.49 -13.13
C VAL A 11 12.59 -9.09 -13.80
N ASP A 12 11.90 -10.09 -14.40
CA ASP A 12 10.51 -9.92 -14.86
C ASP A 12 9.57 -9.98 -13.64
N ALA A 13 9.43 -8.82 -12.98
CA ALA A 13 8.71 -8.70 -11.72
C ALA A 13 7.37 -7.97 -11.91
N LEU A 14 6.31 -8.48 -11.26
CA LEU A 14 5.03 -7.79 -11.11
C LEU A 14 4.85 -7.34 -9.65
N VAL A 15 4.45 -6.09 -9.49
CA VAL A 15 4.07 -5.54 -8.19
C VAL A 15 2.54 -5.53 -8.09
N PHE A 16 2.02 -6.23 -7.08
CA PHE A 16 0.59 -6.25 -6.81
C PHE A 16 0.25 -5.15 -5.80
N HIS A 17 -0.76 -4.36 -6.13
CA HIS A 17 -1.28 -3.32 -5.24
C HIS A 17 -2.81 -3.37 -5.19
N TYR A 18 -3.41 -2.54 -4.35
CA TYR A 18 -4.86 -2.50 -4.18
C TYR A 18 -5.37 -1.07 -4.34
N SER A 19 -6.09 -0.81 -5.42
CA SER A 19 -6.53 0.50 -5.90
C SER A 19 -5.39 1.37 -6.47
N ASP A 20 -5.70 2.58 -6.89
CA ASP A 20 -4.80 3.50 -7.59
C ASP A 20 -3.90 4.35 -6.66
N TYR A 21 -3.99 4.13 -5.35
CA TYR A 21 -3.34 5.02 -4.37
C TYR A 21 -1.83 5.14 -4.56
N GLU A 22 -1.14 4.02 -4.69
CA GLU A 22 0.32 3.97 -4.86
C GLU A 22 0.76 4.65 -6.15
N VAL A 23 0.08 4.37 -7.25
CA VAL A 23 0.37 4.95 -8.57
C VAL A 23 0.16 6.45 -8.56
N VAL A 24 -0.99 6.92 -8.06
CA VAL A 24 -1.31 8.35 -7.96
C VAL A 24 -0.29 9.09 -7.10
N ARG A 25 0.16 8.49 -5.99
CA ARG A 25 1.18 9.10 -5.12
C ARG A 25 2.54 9.18 -5.80
N LEU A 26 2.94 8.12 -6.48
CA LEU A 26 4.19 8.07 -7.23
C LEU A 26 4.23 9.14 -8.33
N GLU A 27 3.14 9.26 -9.12
CA GLU A 27 3.01 10.30 -10.13
C GLU A 27 3.06 11.72 -9.56
N ARG A 28 2.40 11.96 -8.42
CA ARG A 28 2.43 13.27 -7.75
C ARG A 28 3.83 13.63 -7.27
N LEU A 29 4.57 12.67 -6.74
CA LEU A 29 5.97 12.87 -6.33
C LEU A 29 6.85 13.18 -7.53
N ALA A 30 6.72 12.45 -8.63
CA ALA A 30 7.48 12.68 -9.85
C ALA A 30 7.23 14.08 -10.44
N ARG A 31 5.98 14.53 -10.45
CA ARG A 31 5.61 15.87 -10.91
C ARG A 31 6.19 17.01 -10.05
N ARG A 32 6.44 16.76 -8.76
CA ARG A 32 6.94 17.79 -7.82
C ARG A 32 8.46 17.91 -7.79
N SER A 33 9.18 16.89 -8.21
CA SER A 33 10.62 16.79 -7.91
C SER A 33 11.49 16.59 -9.14
N GLU A 34 11.11 16.77 -10.35
CA GLU A 34 11.93 16.62 -11.58
C GLU A 34 13.04 15.55 -11.47
N SER A 35 12.77 14.47 -10.72
CA SER A 35 13.74 13.44 -10.38
C SER A 35 13.72 12.31 -11.41
N ALA A 36 14.84 12.08 -12.08
CA ALA A 36 14.98 10.99 -13.06
C ALA A 36 14.65 9.59 -12.47
N PRO A 37 15.05 9.23 -11.23
CA PRO A 37 14.63 7.99 -10.60
C PRO A 37 13.12 7.88 -10.37
N LEU A 38 12.43 8.99 -10.09
CA LEU A 38 10.96 8.99 -9.94
C LEU A 38 10.24 8.89 -11.29
N ALA A 39 10.73 9.59 -12.31
CA ALA A 39 10.20 9.47 -13.66
C ALA A 39 10.32 8.03 -14.20
N TRP A 40 11.47 7.40 -13.98
CA TRP A 40 11.66 5.98 -14.28
C TRP A 40 10.66 5.10 -13.51
N ALA A 41 10.47 5.32 -12.20
CA ALA A 41 9.57 4.52 -11.38
C ALA A 41 8.11 4.63 -11.83
N VAL A 42 7.66 5.81 -12.27
CA VAL A 42 6.31 6.00 -12.84
C VAL A 42 6.13 5.20 -14.13
N ALA A 43 7.11 5.30 -15.05
CA ALA A 43 7.06 4.55 -16.31
C ALA A 43 7.06 3.03 -16.05
N TRP A 44 7.95 2.56 -15.19
CA TRP A 44 8.05 1.16 -14.82
C TRP A 44 6.76 0.65 -14.14
N ALA A 45 6.17 1.43 -13.22
CA ALA A 45 4.92 1.08 -12.56
C ALA A 45 3.76 0.92 -13.55
N GLY A 46 3.70 1.75 -14.60
CA GLY A 46 2.67 1.64 -15.65
C GLY A 46 2.67 0.29 -16.38
N GLU A 47 3.81 -0.38 -16.45
CA GLU A 47 3.97 -1.66 -17.13
C GLU A 47 3.94 -2.88 -16.19
N HIS A 48 4.32 -2.69 -14.91
CA HIS A 48 4.59 -3.79 -13.98
C HIS A 48 3.69 -3.79 -12.74
N PHE A 49 2.87 -2.75 -12.55
CA PHE A 49 1.92 -2.73 -11.43
C PHE A 49 0.59 -3.36 -11.85
N PHE A 50 0.09 -4.24 -10.99
CA PHE A 50 -1.17 -4.94 -11.19
C PHE A 50 -2.14 -4.62 -10.06
N ASP A 51 -3.23 -3.92 -10.37
CA ASP A 51 -4.26 -3.54 -9.41
C ASP A 51 -5.26 -4.68 -9.15
N LEU A 52 -5.16 -5.30 -7.98
CA LEU A 52 -6.09 -6.34 -7.53
C LEU A 52 -7.51 -5.82 -7.36
N PHE A 53 -7.70 -4.55 -7.04
CA PHE A 53 -9.03 -3.95 -6.91
C PHE A 53 -9.81 -3.99 -8.22
N THR A 54 -9.14 -3.88 -9.34
CA THR A 54 -9.79 -4.00 -10.67
C THR A 54 -10.42 -5.38 -10.87
N VAL A 55 -9.75 -6.45 -10.42
CA VAL A 55 -10.32 -7.80 -10.44
C VAL A 55 -11.50 -7.91 -9.48
N ILE A 56 -11.31 -7.43 -8.25
CA ILE A 56 -12.34 -7.50 -7.22
C ILE A 56 -13.63 -6.79 -7.67
N ARG A 57 -13.55 -5.54 -8.10
CA ARG A 57 -14.74 -4.76 -8.51
C ARG A 57 -15.44 -5.30 -9.74
N THR A 58 -14.75 -6.06 -10.58
CA THR A 58 -15.31 -6.64 -11.81
C THR A 58 -16.09 -7.93 -11.53
N HIS A 59 -15.64 -8.72 -10.55
CA HIS A 59 -16.14 -10.08 -10.33
C HIS A 59 -16.88 -10.27 -9.01
N PHE A 60 -16.82 -9.31 -8.09
CA PHE A 60 -17.41 -9.45 -6.76
C PHE A 60 -18.33 -8.28 -6.44
N PHE A 61 -19.32 -8.58 -5.59
CA PHE A 61 -20.22 -7.61 -5.00
C PHE A 61 -20.13 -7.69 -3.48
N GLY A 62 -20.09 -6.56 -2.79
CA GLY A 62 -20.03 -6.50 -1.34
C GLY A 62 -20.94 -5.40 -0.77
N THR A 63 -21.84 -5.77 0.14
CA THR A 63 -22.73 -4.81 0.80
C THR A 63 -22.03 -3.83 1.73
N GLN A 64 -20.80 -4.16 2.15
CA GLN A 64 -19.93 -3.31 2.99
C GLN A 64 -18.83 -2.60 2.19
N GLY A 65 -18.94 -2.61 0.86
CA GLY A 65 -17.92 -2.12 -0.04
C GLY A 65 -16.85 -3.16 -0.38
N LEU A 66 -15.90 -2.75 -1.20
CA LEU A 66 -14.84 -3.61 -1.72
C LEU A 66 -13.43 -3.08 -1.39
N GLY A 67 -13.30 -2.21 -0.39
CA GLY A 67 -12.00 -1.72 0.08
C GLY A 67 -11.12 -2.85 0.63
N LEU A 68 -9.80 -2.65 0.61
CA LEU A 68 -8.81 -3.65 1.04
C LEU A 68 -9.16 -4.26 2.41
N LYS A 69 -9.52 -3.42 3.40
CA LYS A 69 -9.85 -3.89 4.76
C LYS A 69 -11.05 -4.83 4.78
N VAL A 70 -12.06 -4.55 3.98
CA VAL A 70 -13.26 -5.40 3.91
C VAL A 70 -12.91 -6.73 3.24
N VAL A 71 -12.26 -6.69 2.08
CA VAL A 71 -11.95 -7.89 1.30
C VAL A 71 -10.92 -8.76 2.03
N ALA A 72 -9.85 -8.17 2.54
CA ALA A 72 -8.82 -8.91 3.25
C ALA A 72 -9.38 -9.60 4.51
N SER A 73 -10.21 -8.92 5.31
CA SER A 73 -10.74 -9.51 6.54
C SER A 73 -11.88 -10.50 6.30
N LYS A 74 -12.78 -10.23 5.35
CA LYS A 74 -13.99 -11.05 5.14
C LYS A 74 -13.78 -12.22 4.18
N ALA A 75 -12.92 -12.06 3.18
CA ALA A 75 -12.70 -13.07 2.16
C ALA A 75 -11.33 -13.75 2.29
N ALA A 76 -10.26 -13.00 2.56
CA ALA A 76 -8.91 -13.54 2.62
C ALA A 76 -8.43 -13.90 4.04
N GLY A 77 -9.24 -13.66 5.10
CA GLY A 77 -8.96 -14.07 6.48
C GLY A 77 -7.81 -13.32 7.15
N PHE A 78 -7.46 -12.13 6.66
CA PHE A 78 -6.41 -11.30 7.24
C PHE A 78 -6.97 -10.26 8.22
N HIS A 79 -6.24 -10.01 9.30
CA HIS A 79 -6.60 -9.00 10.30
C HIS A 79 -5.37 -8.16 10.66
N TRP A 80 -5.56 -6.83 10.69
CA TRP A 80 -4.54 -5.88 11.11
C TRP A 80 -4.19 -6.06 12.58
N ARG A 81 -2.92 -5.86 12.94
CA ARG A 81 -2.45 -5.82 14.33
C ARG A 81 -3.06 -4.66 15.11
N ASP A 82 -3.22 -3.51 14.46
CA ASP A 82 -3.84 -2.33 15.07
C ASP A 82 -5.34 -2.54 15.28
N ALA A 83 -5.84 -2.16 16.47
CA ALA A 83 -7.26 -2.27 16.80
C ALA A 83 -8.15 -1.31 16.02
N THR A 84 -7.58 -0.22 15.50
CA THR A 84 -8.30 0.83 14.76
C THR A 84 -7.62 1.15 13.42
N PRO A 85 -7.43 0.16 12.55
CA PRO A 85 -6.73 0.38 11.28
C PRO A 85 -7.54 1.29 10.37
N GLY A 86 -6.95 2.40 9.91
CA GLY A 86 -7.63 3.35 9.04
C GLY A 86 -6.71 4.41 8.46
N GLY A 87 -6.97 4.82 7.21
CA GLY A 87 -6.17 5.82 6.53
C GLY A 87 -6.13 7.19 7.23
N LEU A 88 -7.23 7.60 7.87
CA LEU A 88 -7.25 8.84 8.66
C LEU A 88 -6.42 8.70 9.95
N ASN A 89 -6.50 7.55 10.60
CA ASN A 89 -5.71 7.29 11.79
C ASN A 89 -4.21 7.25 11.46
N SER A 90 -3.83 6.63 10.34
CA SER A 90 -2.41 6.58 9.93
C SER A 90 -1.84 7.97 9.61
N GLN A 91 -2.64 8.89 9.12
CA GLN A 91 -2.23 10.30 8.95
C GLN A 91 -1.96 10.97 10.30
N SER A 92 -2.86 10.78 11.27
CA SER A 92 -2.66 11.33 12.62
C SER A 92 -1.41 10.76 13.29
N TRP A 93 -1.16 9.45 13.16
CA TRP A 93 0.07 8.83 13.67
C TRP A 93 1.32 9.34 12.96
N PHE A 94 1.23 9.59 11.65
CA PHE A 94 2.34 10.20 10.92
C PHE A 94 2.64 11.62 11.39
N ASP A 95 1.62 12.44 11.61
CA ASP A 95 1.79 13.79 12.15
C ASP A 95 2.43 13.76 13.55
N GLU A 96 2.01 12.83 14.40
CA GLU A 96 2.63 12.61 15.72
C GLU A 96 4.06 12.10 15.61
N ALA A 97 4.36 11.23 14.65
CA ALA A 97 5.72 10.75 14.40
C ALA A 97 6.69 11.86 13.96
N VAL A 98 6.17 12.90 13.31
CA VAL A 98 6.95 14.06 12.83
C VAL A 98 7.04 15.15 13.86
N SER A 99 5.94 15.47 14.56
CA SER A 99 5.78 16.67 15.38
C SER A 99 5.37 16.42 16.84
N GLY A 100 5.34 15.17 17.29
CA GLY A 100 4.98 14.80 18.66
C GLY A 100 5.87 15.46 19.71
N GLU A 101 5.32 15.70 20.89
CA GLU A 101 5.93 16.50 21.96
C GLU A 101 7.23 15.88 22.53
N SER A 102 7.35 14.54 22.53
CA SER A 102 8.54 13.84 23.06
C SER A 102 9.15 12.91 22.01
N GLU A 103 10.42 12.60 22.17
CA GLU A 103 11.13 11.62 21.33
C GLU A 103 10.48 10.24 21.42
N GLN A 104 10.04 9.85 22.61
CA GLN A 104 9.36 8.57 22.81
C GLN A 104 8.01 8.54 22.06
N ALA A 105 7.18 9.57 22.17
CA ALA A 105 5.90 9.65 21.45
C ALA A 105 6.11 9.59 19.92
N ARG A 106 7.12 10.30 19.41
CA ARG A 106 7.46 10.24 17.98
C ARG A 106 7.92 8.86 17.54
N ALA A 107 8.73 8.17 18.37
CA ALA A 107 9.21 6.83 18.05
C ALA A 107 8.07 5.79 18.05
N GLU A 108 7.18 5.84 19.03
CA GLU A 108 6.01 4.96 19.14
C GLU A 108 5.05 5.18 17.96
N ALA A 109 4.74 6.43 17.63
CA ALA A 109 3.90 6.77 16.49
C ALA A 109 4.52 6.33 15.16
N ARG A 110 5.84 6.51 14.99
CA ARG A 110 6.57 6.02 13.81
C ARG A 110 6.49 4.51 13.67
N GLN A 111 6.71 3.78 14.77
CA GLN A 111 6.61 2.32 14.76
C GLN A 111 5.22 1.87 14.35
N ARG A 112 4.17 2.50 14.90
CA ARG A 112 2.77 2.20 14.57
C ARG A 112 2.46 2.41 13.08
N VAL A 113 2.96 3.51 12.48
CA VAL A 113 2.81 3.76 11.03
C VAL A 113 3.51 2.68 10.20
N LEU A 114 4.71 2.26 10.59
CA LEU A 114 5.45 1.23 9.87
C LEU A 114 4.74 -0.12 9.93
N GLU A 115 4.26 -0.52 11.11
CA GLU A 115 3.50 -1.77 11.29
C GLU A 115 2.18 -1.75 10.50
N TYR A 116 1.49 -0.61 10.48
CA TYR A 116 0.28 -0.45 9.69
C TYR A 116 0.54 -0.59 8.18
N ASN A 117 1.63 0.01 7.67
CA ASN A 117 2.00 -0.12 6.27
C ASN A 117 2.41 -1.56 5.91
N GLU A 118 3.11 -2.26 6.80
CA GLU A 118 3.44 -3.67 6.64
C GLU A 118 2.17 -4.52 6.55
N ASP A 119 1.20 -4.30 7.46
CA ASP A 119 -0.10 -4.99 7.44
C ASP A 119 -0.87 -4.73 6.15
N ASP A 120 -0.86 -3.51 5.60
CA ASP A 120 -1.52 -3.21 4.31
C ASP A 120 -0.85 -3.99 3.14
N VAL A 121 0.46 -4.16 3.17
CA VAL A 121 1.19 -5.00 2.19
C VAL A 121 0.83 -6.48 2.36
N GLU A 122 0.83 -6.99 3.59
CA GLU A 122 0.44 -8.37 3.90
C GLU A 122 -1.02 -8.64 3.53
N ALA A 123 -1.93 -7.70 3.81
CA ALA A 123 -3.34 -7.79 3.41
C ALA A 123 -3.47 -7.95 1.89
N THR A 124 -2.73 -7.15 1.12
CA THR A 124 -2.71 -7.23 -0.34
C THR A 124 -2.21 -8.61 -0.82
N TRP A 125 -1.18 -9.14 -0.19
CA TRP A 125 -0.66 -10.48 -0.48
C TRP A 125 -1.68 -11.58 -0.15
N HIS A 126 -2.40 -11.48 0.98
CA HIS A 126 -3.47 -12.40 1.36
C HIS A 126 -4.63 -12.37 0.35
N VAL A 127 -5.06 -11.18 -0.09
CA VAL A 127 -6.09 -11.05 -1.13
C VAL A 127 -5.63 -11.69 -2.43
N ARG A 128 -4.38 -11.45 -2.87
CA ARG A 128 -3.83 -12.10 -4.06
C ARG A 128 -3.83 -13.63 -3.94
N ARG A 129 -3.41 -14.16 -2.80
CA ARG A 129 -3.43 -15.62 -2.57
C ARG A 129 -4.84 -16.19 -2.62
N TRP A 130 -5.78 -15.53 -1.94
CA TRP A 130 -7.18 -15.92 -1.96
C TRP A 130 -7.73 -15.95 -3.39
N LEU A 131 -7.52 -14.91 -4.18
CA LEU A 131 -7.94 -14.87 -5.59
C LEU A 131 -7.40 -16.02 -6.43
N ARG A 132 -6.25 -16.59 -6.09
CA ARG A 132 -5.68 -17.74 -6.78
C ARG A 132 -6.30 -19.08 -6.38
N THR A 133 -7.14 -19.11 -5.38
CA THR A 133 -7.85 -20.33 -4.93
C THR A 133 -9.25 -20.46 -5.51
N LEU A 134 -9.72 -19.45 -6.23
CA LEU A 134 -11.02 -19.43 -6.89
C LEU A 134 -10.94 -20.02 -8.29
#